data_8f5dc760f3baa194588918bd671ea178
#
_entry.id   8f5dc760f3baa194588918bd671ea178
#
_cell.length_a   1.000
_cell.length_b   1.000
_cell.length_c   1.000
_cell.angle_alpha   90.00
_cell.angle_beta   90.00
_cell.angle_gamma   90.00
#
_symmetry.space_group_name_H-M   'P 1'
#
loop_
_entity.id
_entity.type
_entity.pdbx_description
1 polymer ?
#
loop_
_entity_poly.entity_id
_entity_poly.type
_entity_poly.pdbx_seq_one_letter_code
_entity_poly.pdbx_strand_id
1 'polypeptide(L)'
;MKIKNFITICLLLVSVATFAQKKIEVTGVVTDTNKEPLVGVNVTVKDQAGLGAITDINGRYKISIEEFSRLVFSYIGFDKQEVLVKRQQVVNVIMKESEASELDEVVITGTGAQNQISS
;
A
#
# COMPACT_ATOMS: atom_id res chain seq x y z
N MET A 1 40.67 8.20 33.87
CA MET A 1 40.34 9.38 33.13
C MET A 1 40.16 9.12 31.68
N LYS A 2 41.08 8.46 31.06
CA LYS A 2 40.97 8.16 29.62
C LYS A 2 39.78 7.27 29.31
N ILE A 3 39.42 6.39 30.23
CA ILE A 3 38.29 5.51 30.02
C ILE A 3 36.96 6.29 29.95
N LYS A 4 36.86 7.33 30.76
CA LYS A 4 35.69 8.17 30.75
C LYS A 4 35.48 8.82 29.41
N ASN A 5 36.51 9.37 28.82
CA ASN A 5 36.41 10.00 27.52
C ASN A 5 36.08 8.99 26.43
N PHE A 6 36.63 7.80 26.55
CA PHE A 6 36.36 6.75 25.59
C PHE A 6 34.88 6.36 25.60
N ILE A 7 34.33 6.21 26.79
CA ILE A 7 32.90 5.86 26.93
C ILE A 7 32.03 6.96 26.37
N THR A 8 32.38 8.22 26.62
CA THR A 8 31.63 9.34 26.12
C THR A 8 31.63 9.37 24.59
N ILE A 9 32.76 9.10 23.98
CA ILE A 9 32.85 9.06 22.53
C ILE A 9 32.03 7.92 21.98
N CYS A 10 32.05 6.76 22.60
CA CYS A 10 31.21 5.63 22.16
C CYS A 10 29.74 5.93 22.23
N LEU A 11 29.30 6.60 23.27
CA LEU A 11 27.90 6.99 23.39
C LEU A 11 27.49 7.96 22.32
N LEU A 12 28.35 8.90 21.96
CA LEU A 12 28.09 9.83 20.88
C LEU A 12 27.97 9.11 19.55
N LEU A 13 28.82 8.14 19.31
CA LEU A 13 28.77 7.39 18.06
C LEU A 13 27.49 6.58 17.94
N VAL A 14 27.05 6.00 19.04
CA VAL A 14 25.82 5.22 19.04
C VAL A 14 24.62 6.11 18.72
N SER A 15 24.60 7.33 19.26
CA SER A 15 23.47 8.21 19.02
C SER A 15 23.37 8.64 17.56
N VAL A 16 24.48 8.71 16.85
CA VAL A 16 24.43 9.08 15.43
C VAL A 16 23.78 7.99 14.59
N ALA A 17 23.89 6.75 15.03
CA ALA A 17 23.34 5.64 14.26
C ALA A 17 21.81 5.62 14.22
N THR A 18 21.15 6.44 15.03
CA THR A 18 19.70 6.43 15.06
C THR A 18 19.05 7.26 13.97
N PHE A 19 19.82 7.91 13.12
CA PHE A 19 19.26 8.74 12.05
C PHE A 19 19.21 8.03 10.72
N ALA A 20 18.99 6.72 10.72
CA ALA A 20 19.15 5.97 9.50
C ALA A 20 17.94 6.00 8.59
N GLN A 21 16.75 6.25 9.12
CA GLN A 21 15.55 6.08 8.31
C GLN A 21 14.86 7.41 8.04
N LYS A 22 14.44 7.57 6.80
CA LYS A 22 13.81 8.78 6.38
C LYS A 22 12.38 8.48 5.99
N LYS A 23 11.44 9.22 6.56
CA LYS A 23 10.04 9.06 6.25
C LYS A 23 9.54 10.20 5.39
N ILE A 24 8.62 9.88 4.50
CA ILE A 24 7.98 10.88 3.65
C ILE A 24 6.48 10.75 3.80
N GLU A 25 5.79 11.85 3.58
CA GLU A 25 4.34 11.84 3.60
C GLU A 25 3.85 11.76 2.17
N VAL A 26 3.03 10.75 1.88
CA VAL A 26 2.51 10.52 0.54
C VAL A 26 1.02 10.81 0.56
N THR A 27 0.57 11.58 -0.41
CA THR A 27 -0.85 11.86 -0.61
C THR A 27 -1.21 11.49 -2.02
N GLY A 28 -2.50 11.39 -2.28
CA GLY A 28 -2.95 11.12 -3.63
C GLY A 28 -4.45 10.90 -3.67
N VAL A 29 -4.93 10.61 -4.86
CA VAL A 29 -6.34 10.36 -5.11
C VAL A 29 -6.47 9.02 -5.80
N VAL A 30 -7.41 8.20 -5.31
CA VAL A 30 -7.72 6.91 -5.91
C VAL A 30 -9.03 7.03 -6.65
N THR A 31 -9.03 6.66 -7.92
CA THR A 31 -10.22 6.72 -8.76
C THR A 31 -10.40 5.39 -9.47
N ASP A 32 -11.59 5.21 -10.07
CA ASP A 32 -11.82 4.08 -10.94
C ASP A 32 -11.49 4.47 -12.38
N THR A 33 -11.77 3.57 -13.33
CA THR A 33 -11.45 3.83 -14.73
C THR A 33 -12.34 4.92 -15.34
N ASN A 34 -13.43 5.28 -14.67
CA ASN A 34 -14.28 6.38 -15.12
C ASN A 34 -13.90 7.69 -14.45
N LYS A 35 -12.78 7.70 -13.73
CA LYS A 35 -12.25 8.89 -13.03
C LYS A 35 -13.12 9.31 -11.86
N GLU A 36 -13.92 8.41 -11.34
CA GLU A 36 -14.71 8.71 -10.16
C GLU A 36 -13.93 8.35 -8.90
N PRO A 37 -13.96 9.20 -7.88
CA PRO A 37 -13.20 8.90 -6.67
C PRO A 37 -13.78 7.71 -5.93
N LEU A 38 -12.88 6.89 -5.37
CA LEU A 38 -13.27 5.71 -4.62
C LEU A 38 -13.07 5.96 -3.13
N VAL A 39 -14.16 5.87 -2.38
CA VAL A 39 -14.12 6.06 -0.94
C VAL A 39 -13.99 4.70 -0.27
N GLY A 40 -13.16 4.61 0.76
CA GLY A 40 -13.01 3.37 1.51
C GLY A 40 -11.96 2.42 1.00
N VAL A 41 -11.09 2.86 0.08
CA VAL A 41 -9.99 2.03 -0.41
C VAL A 41 -8.94 1.91 0.70
N ASN A 42 -8.49 0.69 0.94
CA ASN A 42 -7.44 0.45 1.92
C ASN A 42 -6.09 0.69 1.28
N VAL A 43 -5.30 1.56 1.89
CA VAL A 43 -3.94 1.85 1.45
C VAL A 43 -3.02 1.37 2.55
N THR A 44 -2.21 0.37 2.26
CA THR A 44 -1.32 -0.20 3.27
C THR A 44 0.10 -0.23 2.73
N VAL A 45 1.04 -0.45 3.64
CA VAL A 45 2.45 -0.59 3.26
C VAL A 45 2.79 -2.06 3.26
N LYS A 46 3.35 -2.54 2.16
CA LYS A 46 3.68 -3.95 2.04
C LYS A 46 4.69 -4.33 3.12
N ASP A 47 4.42 -5.45 3.77
CA ASP A 47 5.29 -6.00 4.81
C ASP A 47 5.38 -5.15 6.07
N GLN A 48 4.48 -4.20 6.26
CA GLN A 48 4.44 -3.43 7.49
C GLN A 48 3.01 -3.41 8.02
N ALA A 49 2.73 -4.32 8.91
CA ALA A 49 1.42 -4.41 9.53
C ALA A 49 1.18 -3.18 10.39
N GLY A 50 -0.04 -2.69 10.40
CA GLY A 50 -0.39 -1.58 11.26
C GLY A 50 -0.23 -0.20 10.65
N LEU A 51 0.42 -0.11 9.49
CA LEU A 51 0.50 1.16 8.77
C LEU A 51 -0.52 1.14 7.66
N GLY A 52 -1.41 2.11 7.65
CA GLY A 52 -2.41 2.16 6.61
C GLY A 52 -3.22 3.42 6.66
N ALA A 53 -3.99 3.64 5.61
CA ALA A 53 -4.91 4.74 5.49
C ALA A 53 -6.12 4.26 4.69
N ILE A 54 -7.18 5.04 4.74
CA ILE A 54 -8.40 4.74 4.00
C ILE A 54 -8.80 6.00 3.26
N THR A 55 -9.18 5.87 1.99
CA THR A 55 -9.55 7.04 1.20
C THR A 55 -10.85 7.64 1.70
N ASP A 56 -10.96 8.95 1.58
CA ASP A 56 -12.15 9.69 2.00
C ASP A 56 -13.14 9.80 0.84
N ILE A 57 -14.18 10.60 1.06
CA ILE A 57 -15.25 10.73 0.08
C ILE A 57 -14.77 11.31 -1.24
N ASN A 58 -13.65 12.00 -1.24
CA ASN A 58 -13.06 12.52 -2.46
C ASN A 58 -11.99 11.60 -3.02
N GLY A 59 -11.86 10.41 -2.48
CA GLY A 59 -10.86 9.45 -2.92
C GLY A 59 -9.46 9.77 -2.46
N ARG A 60 -9.29 10.70 -1.55
CA ARG A 60 -7.97 11.15 -1.13
C ARG A 60 -7.45 10.34 0.04
N TYR A 61 -6.16 10.12 0.06
CA TYR A 61 -5.49 9.44 1.17
C TYR A 61 -4.21 10.18 1.52
N LYS A 62 -3.73 9.91 2.72
CA LYS A 62 -2.48 10.47 3.21
C LYS A 62 -1.85 9.41 4.12
N ILE A 63 -0.59 9.11 3.87
CA ILE A 63 0.11 8.08 4.64
C ILE A 63 1.59 8.47 4.77
N SER A 64 2.18 8.18 5.92
CA SER A 64 3.59 8.43 6.18
C SER A 64 4.33 7.12 6.06
N ILE A 65 5.32 7.07 5.18
CA ILE A 65 6.05 5.84 4.89
C ILE A 65 7.53 6.14 4.75
N GLU A 66 8.33 5.08 4.75
CA GLU A 66 9.74 5.21 4.46
C GLU A 66 9.95 5.28 2.96
N GLU A 67 11.03 5.93 2.54
CA GLU A 67 11.38 5.97 1.12
C GLU A 67 11.51 4.56 0.59
N PHE A 68 11.15 4.38 -0.67
CA PHE A 68 11.27 3.10 -1.38
C PHE A 68 10.37 2.01 -0.80
N SER A 69 9.27 2.40 -0.17
CA SER A 69 8.26 1.45 0.28
C SER A 69 7.27 1.18 -0.84
N ARG A 70 6.60 0.04 -0.74
CA ARG A 70 5.52 -0.29 -1.67
C ARG A 70 4.19 -0.05 -0.99
N LEU A 71 3.32 0.66 -1.67
CA LEU A 71 1.95 0.85 -1.22
C LEU A 71 1.06 -0.17 -1.91
N VAL A 72 0.13 -0.73 -1.15
CA VAL A 72 -0.83 -1.69 -1.66
C VAL A 72 -2.21 -1.08 -1.53
N PHE A 73 -2.91 -1.00 -2.65
CA PHE A 73 -4.26 -0.46 -2.72
C PHE A 73 -5.23 -1.61 -2.93
N SER A 74 -6.19 -1.76 -2.04
CA SER A 74 -7.17 -2.84 -2.15
C SER A 74 -8.57 -2.33 -1.85
N TYR A 75 -9.53 -2.87 -2.59
CA TYR A 75 -10.91 -2.48 -2.46
C TYR A 75 -11.77 -3.63 -2.96
N ILE A 76 -12.91 -3.86 -2.32
CA ILE A 76 -13.77 -4.97 -2.69
C ILE A 76 -14.27 -4.78 -4.12
N GLY A 77 -14.10 -5.81 -4.93
CA GLY A 77 -14.53 -5.77 -6.33
C GLY A 77 -13.55 -5.18 -7.29
N PHE A 78 -12.36 -4.80 -6.82
CA PHE A 78 -11.32 -4.21 -7.67
C PHE A 78 -10.03 -4.99 -7.54
N ASP A 79 -9.23 -4.95 -8.59
CA ASP A 79 -7.93 -5.59 -8.59
C ASP A 79 -6.98 -4.85 -7.65
N LYS A 80 -6.26 -5.60 -6.85
CA LYS A 80 -5.26 -5.04 -5.95
C LYS A 80 -4.10 -4.46 -6.76
N GLN A 81 -3.59 -3.33 -6.34
CA GLN A 81 -2.44 -2.71 -7.00
C GLN A 81 -1.34 -2.44 -6.01
N GLU A 82 -0.09 -2.62 -6.48
CA GLU A 82 1.08 -2.28 -5.71
C GLU A 82 1.85 -1.20 -6.45
N VAL A 83 2.27 -0.18 -5.72
CA VAL A 83 3.01 0.93 -6.30
C VAL A 83 4.27 1.15 -5.48
N LEU A 84 5.42 1.14 -6.16
CA LEU A 84 6.68 1.46 -5.50
C LEU A 84 6.80 2.98 -5.40
N VAL A 85 6.90 3.47 -4.18
CA VAL A 85 7.06 4.89 -3.93
C VAL A 85 8.52 5.13 -3.63
N LYS A 86 9.19 5.92 -4.46
CA LYS A 86 10.60 6.22 -4.23
C LYS A 86 10.71 7.46 -3.35
N ARG A 87 10.57 8.63 -3.94
CA ARG A 87 10.62 9.88 -3.19
C ARG A 87 9.47 10.81 -3.52
N GLN A 88 8.59 10.38 -4.42
CA GLN A 88 7.48 11.22 -4.80
C GLN A 88 6.48 11.32 -3.67
N GLN A 89 5.95 12.51 -3.47
CA GLN A 89 5.01 12.76 -2.38
C GLN A 89 3.56 12.71 -2.83
N VAL A 90 3.33 12.61 -4.13
CA VAL A 90 1.97 12.52 -4.66
C VAL A 90 1.89 11.28 -5.54
N VAL A 91 1.00 10.35 -5.20
CA VAL A 91 0.80 9.13 -5.95
C VAL A 91 -0.70 8.96 -6.18
N ASN A 92 -1.13 9.15 -7.40
CA ASN A 92 -2.53 8.96 -7.78
C ASN A 92 -2.67 7.59 -8.42
N VAL A 93 -3.76 6.90 -8.11
CA VAL A 93 -3.95 5.52 -8.54
C VAL A 93 -5.31 5.37 -9.20
N ILE A 94 -5.34 4.65 -10.31
CA ILE A 94 -6.57 4.28 -10.97
C ILE A 94 -6.76 2.79 -10.75
N MET A 95 -7.87 2.41 -10.12
CA MET A 95 -8.15 1.01 -9.84
C MET A 95 -9.13 0.46 -10.86
N LYS A 96 -8.93 -0.79 -11.20
CA LYS A 96 -9.72 -1.46 -12.21
C LYS A 96 -10.61 -2.51 -11.54
N GLU A 97 -11.85 -2.59 -11.98
CA GLU A 97 -12.75 -3.60 -11.46
C GLU A 97 -12.23 -4.99 -11.75
N SER A 98 -12.43 -5.88 -10.81
CA SER A 98 -11.93 -7.23 -10.92
C SER A 98 -12.83 -8.04 -11.82
N GLU A 99 -12.25 -8.62 -12.88
CA GLU A 99 -13.01 -9.46 -13.76
C GLU A 99 -13.29 -10.81 -13.17
N ALA A 100 -12.44 -11.23 -12.25
CA ALA A 100 -12.60 -12.53 -11.66
C ALA A 100 -13.87 -12.63 -10.83
N SER A 101 -14.30 -11.54 -10.26
CA SER A 101 -15.50 -11.58 -9.44
C SER A 101 -16.73 -11.81 -10.28
N GLU A 102 -16.70 -11.49 -11.54
CA GLU A 102 -17.82 -11.74 -12.40
C GLU A 102 -17.90 -13.19 -12.80
N LEU A 103 -16.78 -13.86 -12.86
CA LEU A 103 -16.77 -15.24 -13.31
C LEU A 103 -17.03 -16.21 -12.20
N ASP A 104 -16.97 -15.78 -11.00
CA ASP A 104 -17.16 -16.65 -9.89
C ASP A 104 -18.45 -17.23 -9.85
N GLU A 105 -19.18 -16.69 -10.50
CA GLU A 105 -20.28 -17.29 -10.53
C GLU A 105 -20.22 -18.30 -11.42
N VAL A 106 -19.50 -18.72 -11.67
CA VAL A 106 -19.24 -19.61 -12.49
C VAL A 106 -18.70 -20.70 -12.47
N VAL A 107 -18.93 -20.55 -12.24
CA VAL A 107 -18.42 -21.41 -12.42
C VAL A 107 -18.49 -22.12 -12.27
N ILE A 108 -18.88 -22.00 -12.34
CA ILE A 108 -18.91 -22.75 -12.29
C ILE A 108 -18.91 -23.44 -12.43
N THR A 109 -19.20 -23.44 -12.62
CA THR A 109 -19.18 -24.22 -12.78
C THR A 109 -18.99 -24.93 -12.92
N GLY A 110 -19.47 -24.89 -13.08
CA GLY A 110 -19.47 -25.79 -13.30
C GLY A 110 -19.18 -26.32 -13.47
N THR A 111 -19.47 -26.35 -13.62
CA THR A 111 -19.32 -27.01 -13.79
C THR A 111 -19.01 -27.39 -13.95
N GLY A 112 -19.47 -27.17 -14.08
CA GLY A 112 -19.43 -27.73 -14.41
C GLY A 112 -19.15 -27.74 -14.71
N ALA A 113 -19.55 -27.68 -14.93
CA ALA A 113 -19.48 -28.00 -15.23
C ALA A 113 -19.17 -27.95 -15.51
N GLN A 114 -19.57 -27.89 -15.66
CA GLN A 114 -19.49 -28.20 -15.75
C GLN A 114 -19.08 -28.25 -16.01
N ASN A 115 -19.66 -28.20 -16.29
CA ASN A 115 -19.50 -28.56 -16.38
C ASN A 115 -19.12 -28.64 -16.63
N GLN A 116 -19.45 -28.54 -16.81
CA GLN A 116 -19.44 -28.87 -16.97
C GLN A 116 -19.26 -29.07 -17.28
N ILE A 117 -19.77 -28.86 -17.49
CA ILE A 117 -19.90 -29.23 -17.74
C ILE A 117 -19.77 -29.50 -18.25
N SER A 118 -19.98 -29.45 -18.53
CA SER A 118 -19.99 -29.82 -18.94
C SER A 118 -19.80 -30.09 -19.32
N SER A 119 -20.21 -29.92 -19.67
CA SER A 119 -20.05 -30.30 -19.95
C SER A 119 -19.87 -30.64 -19.83
#